data_f0e14d776ab6e2c58325f12fb81cfd45
#
_entry.id   f0e14d776ab6e2c58325f12fb81cfd45
#
_cell.length_a   1.000
_cell.length_b   1.000
_cell.length_c   1.000
_cell.angle_alpha   90.00
_cell.angle_beta   90.00
_cell.angle_gamma   90.00
#
_symmetry.space_group_name_H-M   'P 1'
#
loop_
_entity.id
_entity.type
_entity.pdbx_description
1 polymer ?
#
loop_
_entity_poly.entity_id
_entity_poly.type
_entity_poly.pdbx_seq_one_letter_code
_entity_poly.pdbx_strand_id
1 'polypeptide(L)'
;MDAFANDTPANRDEAFRQAAAELGFAKAIVEKDFWVCWSLQHLFALPSFVDHLIFKGGTSLSKAYDVIHRFSEDVDLSLDRAQLGFEGDRDPQNPDLSGGKRKSLLQELQDAAEVTVAGPLLDEINTAFAARLDQPFSLQIDDGDPQTILFTYPSLEDRKSTRLNSSH
;
A
#
# COMPACT_ATOMS: atom_id res chain seq x y z
N MET A 1 -11.31 4.87 11.94
CA MET A 1 -10.14 4.03 12.28
C MET A 1 -9.07 4.82 13.06
N ASP A 2 -8.90 6.11 12.80
CA ASP A 2 -7.82 6.94 13.40
C ASP A 2 -7.88 7.02 14.93
N ALA A 3 -9.08 7.19 15.50
CA ALA A 3 -9.24 7.20 16.96
C ALA A 3 -8.74 5.90 17.62
N PHE A 4 -9.00 4.75 17.00
CA PHE A 4 -8.51 3.46 17.48
C PHE A 4 -7.00 3.28 17.24
N ALA A 5 -6.48 3.75 16.09
CA ALA A 5 -5.04 3.73 15.81
C ALA A 5 -4.22 4.47 16.87
N ASN A 6 -4.79 5.56 17.42
CA ASN A 6 -4.18 6.40 18.45
C ASN A 6 -4.60 6.06 19.89
N ASP A 7 -5.42 5.01 20.09
CA ASP A 7 -5.78 4.56 21.42
C ASP A 7 -4.58 3.97 22.18
N THR A 8 -4.74 3.80 23.48
CA THR A 8 -3.66 3.25 24.32
C THR A 8 -3.27 1.84 23.85
N PRO A 9 -2.00 1.45 24.01
CA PRO A 9 -1.58 0.08 23.70
C PRO A 9 -2.41 -0.99 24.41
N ALA A 10 -2.84 -0.72 25.65
CA ALA A 10 -3.66 -1.65 26.42
C ALA A 10 -5.06 -1.84 25.82
N ASN A 11 -5.72 -0.76 25.41
CA ASN A 11 -7.05 -0.84 24.78
C ASN A 11 -6.97 -1.52 23.41
N ARG A 12 -5.96 -1.22 22.61
CA ARG A 12 -5.73 -1.90 21.33
C ARG A 12 -5.45 -3.39 21.51
N ASP A 13 -4.63 -3.75 22.48
CA ASP A 13 -4.30 -5.15 22.78
C ASP A 13 -5.56 -5.94 23.18
N GLU A 14 -6.39 -5.37 24.04
CA GLU A 14 -7.64 -6.02 24.47
C GLU A 14 -8.60 -6.19 23.29
N ALA A 15 -8.78 -5.15 22.47
CA ALA A 15 -9.67 -5.23 21.30
C ALA A 15 -9.17 -6.27 20.28
N PHE A 16 -7.88 -6.31 19.98
CA PHE A 16 -7.33 -7.30 19.06
C PHE A 16 -7.42 -8.72 19.63
N ARG A 17 -7.27 -8.90 20.94
CA ARG A 17 -7.41 -10.20 21.60
C ARG A 17 -8.86 -10.69 21.54
N GLN A 18 -9.82 -9.82 21.77
CA GLN A 18 -11.24 -10.14 21.67
C GLN A 18 -11.63 -10.50 20.23
N ALA A 19 -11.25 -9.67 19.25
CA ALA A 19 -11.52 -9.96 17.83
C ALA A 19 -10.85 -11.26 17.36
N ALA A 20 -9.63 -11.53 17.82
CA ALA A 20 -8.92 -12.77 17.52
C ALA A 20 -9.67 -14.01 18.05
N ALA A 21 -10.22 -13.93 19.26
CA ALA A 21 -11.00 -15.01 19.85
C ALA A 21 -12.32 -15.24 19.11
N GLU A 22 -13.01 -14.16 18.71
CA GLU A 22 -14.27 -14.23 17.96
C GLU A 22 -14.08 -14.78 16.54
N LEU A 23 -13.01 -14.36 15.86
CA LEU A 23 -12.72 -14.72 14.47
C LEU A 23 -11.95 -16.05 14.34
N GLY A 24 -11.37 -16.57 15.42
CA GLY A 24 -10.58 -17.79 15.40
C GLY A 24 -9.18 -17.60 14.75
N PHE A 25 -8.63 -16.38 14.77
CA PHE A 25 -7.32 -16.06 14.22
C PHE A 25 -6.29 -15.72 15.31
N ALA A 26 -5.00 -15.73 14.95
CA ALA A 26 -3.98 -15.22 15.84
C ALA A 26 -4.10 -13.69 15.98
N LYS A 27 -3.91 -13.14 17.18
CA LYS A 27 -3.97 -11.67 17.45
C LYS A 27 -3.07 -10.87 16.51
N ALA A 28 -1.88 -11.37 16.23
CA ALA A 28 -0.94 -10.74 15.31
C ALA A 28 -1.48 -10.56 13.88
N ILE A 29 -2.32 -11.50 13.43
CA ILE A 29 -3.00 -11.44 12.12
C ILE A 29 -4.07 -10.34 12.15
N VAL A 30 -4.87 -10.28 13.21
CA VAL A 30 -5.92 -9.26 13.37
C VAL A 30 -5.33 -7.86 13.46
N GLU A 31 -4.24 -7.69 14.22
CA GLU A 31 -3.53 -6.42 14.30
C GLU A 31 -3.00 -5.99 12.93
N LYS A 32 -2.34 -6.89 12.19
CA LYS A 32 -1.80 -6.60 10.87
C LYS A 32 -2.91 -6.23 9.88
N ASP A 33 -4.03 -6.94 9.91
CA ASP A 33 -5.21 -6.67 9.10
C ASP A 33 -5.81 -5.29 9.34
N PHE A 34 -5.87 -4.88 10.60
CA PHE A 34 -6.27 -3.52 10.96
C PHE A 34 -5.37 -2.47 10.30
N TRP A 35 -4.03 -2.65 10.38
CA TRP A 35 -3.09 -1.69 9.80
C TRP A 35 -3.11 -1.70 8.27
N VAL A 36 -3.36 -2.83 7.63
CA VAL A 36 -3.62 -2.92 6.18
C VAL A 36 -4.86 -2.09 5.82
N CYS A 37 -5.97 -2.29 6.51
CA CYS A 37 -7.20 -1.55 6.26
C CYS A 37 -7.05 -0.05 6.53
N TRP A 38 -6.35 0.32 7.61
CA TRP A 38 -6.03 1.70 7.95
C TRP A 38 -5.19 2.36 6.86
N SER A 39 -4.14 1.69 6.39
CA SER A 39 -3.30 2.18 5.30
C SER A 39 -4.10 2.39 4.02
N LEU A 40 -4.91 1.42 3.61
CA LEU A 40 -5.76 1.52 2.41
C LEU A 40 -6.70 2.72 2.48
N GLN A 41 -7.36 2.94 3.63
CA GLN A 41 -8.25 4.09 3.81
C GLN A 41 -7.56 5.41 3.49
N HIS A 42 -6.29 5.56 3.89
CA HIS A 42 -5.55 6.80 3.70
C HIS A 42 -4.85 6.88 2.35
N LEU A 43 -4.40 5.76 1.78
CA LEU A 43 -3.82 5.70 0.43
C LEU A 43 -4.83 6.15 -0.64
N PHE A 44 -6.07 5.67 -0.55
CA PHE A 44 -7.14 6.06 -1.48
C PHE A 44 -7.74 7.47 -1.21
N ALA A 45 -7.24 8.17 -0.20
CA ALA A 45 -7.58 9.56 0.09
C ALA A 45 -6.42 10.54 -0.21
N LEU A 46 -5.32 10.08 -0.82
CA LEU A 46 -4.20 10.94 -1.21
C LEU A 46 -4.60 11.88 -2.35
N PRO A 47 -4.56 13.21 -2.17
CA PRO A 47 -5.09 14.16 -3.15
C PRO A 47 -4.50 14.02 -4.56
N SER A 48 -3.18 13.77 -4.66
CA SER A 48 -2.49 13.64 -5.95
C SER A 48 -2.65 12.27 -6.61
N PHE A 49 -3.15 11.27 -5.88
CA PHE A 49 -3.19 9.88 -6.34
C PHE A 49 -4.58 9.23 -6.28
N VAL A 50 -5.61 9.92 -5.78
CA VAL A 50 -6.96 9.37 -5.53
C VAL A 50 -7.58 8.69 -6.75
N ASP A 51 -7.39 9.26 -7.94
CA ASP A 51 -7.92 8.72 -9.20
C ASP A 51 -6.90 7.87 -9.97
N HIS A 52 -5.70 7.67 -9.42
CA HIS A 52 -4.55 7.08 -10.10
C HIS A 52 -3.99 5.84 -9.42
N LEU A 53 -4.50 5.50 -8.23
CA LEU A 53 -4.18 4.26 -7.53
C LEU A 53 -5.27 3.22 -7.78
N ILE A 54 -4.87 2.06 -8.27
CA ILE A 54 -5.77 0.93 -8.47
C ILE A 54 -5.35 -0.18 -7.50
N PHE A 55 -6.31 -0.64 -6.69
CA PHE A 55 -6.09 -1.74 -5.77
C PHE A 55 -6.10 -3.07 -6.52
N LYS A 56 -5.01 -3.83 -6.40
CA LYS A 56 -4.81 -5.11 -7.08
C LYS A 56 -4.50 -6.23 -6.08
N GLY A 57 -4.22 -7.42 -6.63
CA GLY A 57 -3.73 -8.58 -5.89
C GLY A 57 -4.75 -9.27 -5.01
N GLY A 58 -4.26 -10.19 -4.18
CA GLY A 58 -5.09 -11.01 -3.27
C GLY A 58 -5.79 -10.19 -2.20
N THR A 59 -5.18 -9.09 -1.76
CA THR A 59 -5.77 -8.18 -0.77
C THR A 59 -7.00 -7.45 -1.33
N SER A 60 -6.98 -7.08 -2.62
CA SER A 60 -8.14 -6.52 -3.33
C SER A 60 -9.32 -7.50 -3.35
N LEU A 61 -9.07 -8.77 -3.69
CA LEU A 61 -10.09 -9.81 -3.71
C LEU A 61 -10.68 -10.10 -2.33
N SER A 62 -9.86 -9.98 -1.28
CA SER A 62 -10.29 -10.19 0.11
C SER A 62 -11.05 -8.97 0.65
N LYS A 63 -10.52 -7.75 0.49
CA LYS A 63 -11.03 -6.54 1.16
C LYS A 63 -12.12 -5.79 0.39
N ALA A 64 -12.03 -5.76 -0.96
CA ALA A 64 -12.99 -5.01 -1.77
C ALA A 64 -14.14 -5.89 -2.29
N TYR A 65 -13.88 -7.18 -2.52
CA TYR A 65 -14.83 -8.08 -3.17
C TYR A 65 -15.31 -9.23 -2.28
N ASP A 66 -14.73 -9.42 -1.09
CA ASP A 66 -15.06 -10.50 -0.14
C ASP A 66 -15.06 -11.92 -0.78
N VAL A 67 -14.21 -12.10 -1.81
CA VAL A 67 -14.14 -13.34 -2.60
C VAL A 67 -13.21 -14.38 -1.94
N ILE A 68 -12.24 -13.91 -1.16
CA ILE A 68 -11.24 -14.77 -0.53
C ILE A 68 -11.17 -14.43 0.97
N HIS A 69 -11.51 -15.38 1.82
CA HIS A 69 -11.40 -15.26 3.28
C HIS A 69 -9.98 -15.59 3.76
N ARG A 70 -8.98 -14.87 3.24
CA ARG A 70 -7.61 -14.97 3.72
C ARG A 70 -7.05 -13.59 4.04
N PHE A 71 -6.23 -13.53 5.06
CA PHE A 71 -5.45 -12.33 5.34
C PHE A 71 -4.35 -12.17 4.28
N SER A 72 -4.21 -10.98 3.75
CA SER A 72 -3.06 -10.61 2.94
C SER A 72 -2.13 -9.74 3.78
N GLU A 73 -0.85 -10.01 3.66
CA GLU A 73 0.18 -9.30 4.42
C GLU A 73 0.65 -8.05 3.70
N ASP A 74 0.40 -7.97 2.40
CA ASP A 74 0.88 -6.94 1.52
C ASP A 74 -0.29 -6.21 0.84
N VAL A 75 -0.11 -4.94 0.54
CA VAL A 75 -1.04 -4.11 -0.23
C VAL A 75 -0.46 -3.93 -1.61
N ASP A 76 -1.11 -4.53 -2.61
CA ASP A 76 -0.71 -4.39 -4.01
C ASP A 76 -1.48 -3.24 -4.67
N LEU A 77 -0.77 -2.23 -5.10
CA LEU A 77 -1.30 -1.07 -5.80
C LEU A 77 -0.78 -1.03 -7.25
N SER A 78 -1.51 -0.41 -8.12
CA SER A 78 -1.04 -0.05 -9.45
C SER A 78 -1.14 1.45 -9.63
N LEU A 79 -0.07 2.06 -10.08
CA LEU A 79 -0.08 3.44 -10.56
C LEU A 79 -0.65 3.48 -11.98
N ASP A 80 -1.52 4.45 -12.24
CA ASP A 80 -1.98 4.69 -13.60
C ASP A 80 -0.81 5.19 -14.45
N ARG A 81 -0.49 4.44 -15.53
CA ARG A 81 0.60 4.80 -16.44
C ARG A 81 0.36 6.12 -17.17
N ALA A 82 -0.90 6.53 -17.37
CA ALA A 82 -1.21 7.82 -17.97
C ALA A 82 -0.69 8.97 -17.08
N GLN A 83 -0.83 8.87 -15.77
CA GLN A 83 -0.25 9.82 -14.80
C GLN A 83 1.27 9.90 -14.90
N LEU A 84 1.92 8.79 -15.24
CA LEU A 84 3.37 8.73 -15.46
C LEU A 84 3.79 9.22 -16.86
N GLY A 85 2.85 9.70 -17.70
CA GLY A 85 3.11 10.20 -19.04
C GLY A 85 3.25 9.10 -20.11
N PHE A 86 2.70 7.91 -19.85
CA PHE A 86 2.74 6.76 -20.76
C PHE A 86 1.36 6.47 -21.36
N GLU A 87 0.92 7.37 -22.24
CA GLU A 87 -0.32 7.26 -23.04
C GLU A 87 -0.07 7.56 -24.51
N GLY A 88 -1.03 7.25 -25.37
CA GLY A 88 -0.96 7.48 -26.80
C GLY A 88 0.26 6.80 -27.45
N ASP A 89 1.13 7.57 -28.08
CA ASP A 89 2.34 7.05 -28.75
C ASP A 89 3.39 6.51 -27.77
N ARG A 90 3.28 6.85 -26.50
CA ARG A 90 4.13 6.33 -25.41
C ARG A 90 3.50 5.19 -24.63
N ASP A 91 2.29 4.75 -24.97
CA ASP A 91 1.68 3.60 -24.31
C ASP A 91 2.40 2.29 -24.73
N PRO A 92 3.07 1.58 -23.79
CA PRO A 92 3.72 0.31 -24.12
C PRO A 92 2.76 -0.77 -24.65
N GLN A 93 1.45 -0.61 -24.44
CA GLN A 93 0.43 -1.53 -24.94
C GLN A 93 -0.04 -1.19 -26.36
N ASN A 94 0.42 -0.08 -26.94
CA ASN A 94 0.08 0.26 -28.33
C ASN A 94 0.51 -0.87 -29.26
N PRO A 95 -0.42 -1.48 -30.04
CA PRO A 95 -0.14 -2.62 -30.92
C PRO A 95 0.82 -2.26 -32.07
N ASP A 96 0.89 -0.99 -32.47
CA ASP A 96 1.70 -0.52 -33.59
C ASP A 96 3.18 -0.34 -33.26
N LEU A 97 3.57 -0.52 -32.00
CA LEU A 97 4.97 -0.42 -31.58
C LEU A 97 5.80 -1.60 -32.02
N SER A 98 7.02 -1.32 -32.51
CA SER A 98 8.02 -2.37 -32.68
C SER A 98 8.42 -2.96 -31.32
N GLY A 99 8.87 -4.24 -31.33
CA GLY A 99 9.29 -4.91 -30.09
C GLY A 99 10.42 -4.17 -29.35
N GLY A 100 11.36 -3.57 -30.08
CA GLY A 100 12.44 -2.76 -29.48
C GLY A 100 11.91 -1.49 -28.79
N LYS A 101 11.00 -0.77 -29.45
CA LYS A 101 10.39 0.45 -28.89
C LYS A 101 9.54 0.12 -27.66
N ARG A 102 8.76 -0.96 -27.73
CA ARG A 102 7.97 -1.44 -26.58
C ARG A 102 8.86 -1.74 -25.37
N LYS A 103 9.96 -2.45 -25.58
CA LYS A 103 10.92 -2.77 -24.50
C LYS A 103 11.50 -1.52 -23.88
N SER A 104 11.88 -0.51 -24.70
CA SER A 104 12.38 0.78 -24.22
C SER A 104 11.33 1.49 -23.36
N LEU A 105 10.09 1.59 -23.83
CA LEU A 105 9.00 2.24 -23.10
C LEU A 105 8.63 1.53 -21.79
N LEU A 106 8.70 0.20 -21.74
CA LEU A 106 8.50 -0.55 -20.50
C LEU A 106 9.59 -0.24 -19.48
N GLN A 107 10.85 -0.12 -19.89
CA GLN A 107 11.92 0.27 -19.00
C GLN A 107 11.75 1.71 -18.51
N GLU A 108 11.45 2.64 -19.41
CA GLU A 108 11.18 4.05 -19.05
C GLU A 108 10.00 4.17 -18.07
N LEU A 109 8.94 3.37 -18.26
CA LEU A 109 7.78 3.33 -17.36
C LEU A 109 8.17 2.79 -15.97
N GLN A 110 8.98 1.72 -15.94
CA GLN A 110 9.50 1.20 -14.67
C GLN A 110 10.33 2.25 -13.93
N ASP A 111 11.27 2.89 -14.61
CA ASP A 111 12.13 3.93 -14.02
C ASP A 111 11.27 5.11 -13.49
N ALA A 112 10.25 5.53 -14.25
CA ALA A 112 9.32 6.58 -13.83
C ALA A 112 8.49 6.18 -12.60
N ALA A 113 8.04 4.93 -12.54
CA ALA A 113 7.32 4.42 -11.38
C ALA A 113 8.21 4.39 -10.13
N GLU A 114 9.45 3.92 -10.23
CA GLU A 114 10.41 3.91 -9.11
C GLU A 114 10.68 5.33 -8.59
N VAL A 115 10.87 6.31 -9.47
CA VAL A 115 11.05 7.72 -9.08
C VAL A 115 9.78 8.26 -8.39
N THR A 116 8.61 7.93 -8.90
CA THR A 116 7.33 8.37 -8.32
C THR A 116 7.11 7.77 -6.93
N VAL A 117 7.39 6.49 -6.76
CA VAL A 117 7.25 5.78 -5.49
C VAL A 117 8.23 6.31 -4.44
N ALA A 118 9.51 6.47 -4.81
CA ALA A 118 10.56 6.93 -3.90
C ALA A 118 10.49 8.43 -3.57
N GLY A 119 9.75 9.21 -4.34
CA GLY A 119 9.59 10.65 -4.15
C GLY A 119 8.15 11.04 -3.83
N PRO A 120 7.38 11.56 -4.81
CA PRO A 120 6.06 12.18 -4.54
C PRO A 120 5.09 11.30 -3.77
N LEU A 121 5.02 9.99 -4.08
CA LEU A 121 4.10 9.08 -3.40
C LEU A 121 4.51 8.86 -1.94
N LEU A 122 5.79 8.55 -1.69
CA LEU A 122 6.32 8.36 -0.34
C LEU A 122 6.13 9.61 0.53
N ASP A 123 6.40 10.79 -0.02
CA ASP A 123 6.26 12.08 0.69
C ASP A 123 4.80 12.37 1.05
N GLU A 124 3.88 12.10 0.13
CA GLU A 124 2.45 12.34 0.36
C GLU A 124 1.87 11.34 1.36
N ILE A 125 2.27 10.06 1.29
CA ILE A 125 1.90 9.04 2.29
C ILE A 125 2.43 9.45 3.66
N ASN A 126 3.69 9.85 3.76
CA ASN A 126 4.29 10.27 5.02
C ASN A 126 3.55 11.45 5.63
N THR A 127 3.20 12.44 4.83
CA THR A 127 2.41 13.61 5.26
C THR A 127 1.02 13.18 5.73
N ALA A 128 0.34 12.32 4.97
CA ALA A 128 -1.00 11.85 5.29
C ALA A 128 -1.03 11.01 6.58
N PHE A 129 -0.03 10.16 6.80
CA PHE A 129 0.06 9.31 8.00
C PHE A 129 0.47 10.13 9.22
N ALA A 130 1.43 11.05 9.09
CA ALA A 130 1.85 11.95 10.17
C ALA A 130 0.73 12.88 10.66
N ALA A 131 -0.20 13.24 9.78
CA ALA A 131 -1.37 14.04 10.16
C ALA A 131 -2.43 13.25 10.97
N ARG A 132 -2.30 11.91 11.08
CA ARG A 132 -3.32 11.02 11.64
C ARG A 132 -2.81 10.10 12.76
N LEU A 133 -1.51 9.85 12.81
CA LEU A 133 -0.88 9.02 13.84
C LEU A 133 -0.10 9.88 14.82
N ASP A 134 -0.48 9.80 16.09
CA ASP A 134 0.21 10.45 17.19
C ASP A 134 1.41 9.60 17.69
N GLN A 135 1.49 8.35 17.26
CA GLN A 135 2.51 7.40 17.68
C GLN A 135 3.61 7.25 16.63
N PRO A 136 4.83 6.86 17.02
CA PRO A 136 5.93 6.69 16.08
C PRO A 136 5.65 5.63 15.04
N PHE A 137 5.93 5.95 13.78
CA PHE A 137 5.91 5.05 12.64
C PHE A 137 7.11 5.35 11.72
N SER A 138 7.36 4.50 10.74
CA SER A 138 8.31 4.81 9.68
C SER A 138 7.84 4.29 8.32
N LEU A 139 8.23 5.00 7.28
CA LEU A 139 8.06 4.60 5.89
C LEU A 139 9.44 4.57 5.23
N GLN A 140 9.76 3.48 4.54
CA GLN A 140 11.05 3.30 3.89
C GLN A 140 10.86 2.56 2.57
N ILE A 141 11.66 2.87 1.56
CA ILE A 141 11.74 2.03 0.35
C ILE A 141 12.44 0.73 0.72
N ASP A 142 11.93 -0.39 0.22
CA ASP A 142 12.56 -1.70 0.39
C ASP A 142 13.85 -1.77 -0.44
N ASP A 143 14.98 -2.10 0.19
CA ASP A 143 16.29 -2.21 -0.47
C ASP A 143 16.29 -3.27 -1.59
N GLY A 144 15.42 -4.27 -1.52
CA GLY A 144 15.31 -5.35 -2.51
C GLY A 144 14.32 -5.06 -3.64
N ASP A 145 13.43 -4.09 -3.45
CA ASP A 145 12.39 -3.74 -4.43
C ASP A 145 12.05 -2.24 -4.35
N PRO A 146 12.61 -1.41 -5.25
CA PRO A 146 12.43 0.04 -5.23
C PRO A 146 10.98 0.52 -5.48
N GLN A 147 10.07 -0.38 -5.85
CA GLN A 147 8.63 -0.09 -5.99
C GLN A 147 7.84 -0.47 -4.74
N THR A 148 8.49 -0.91 -3.68
CA THR A 148 7.87 -1.30 -2.41
C THR A 148 8.19 -0.30 -1.30
N ILE A 149 7.16 0.21 -0.64
CA ILE A 149 7.25 1.00 0.58
C ILE A 149 6.97 0.09 1.78
N LEU A 150 7.89 0.05 2.73
CA LEU A 150 7.73 -0.64 4.01
C LEU A 150 7.12 0.33 5.02
N PHE A 151 5.95 0.03 5.51
CA PHE A 151 5.29 0.77 6.59
C PHE A 151 5.49 0.02 7.91
N THR A 152 6.31 0.57 8.79
CA THR A 152 6.43 0.11 10.17
C THR A 152 5.44 0.87 11.03
N TYR A 153 4.38 0.21 11.44
CA TYR A 153 3.29 0.78 12.23
C TYR A 153 3.53 0.66 13.74
N PRO A 154 2.78 1.38 14.60
CA PRO A 154 2.85 1.28 16.07
C PRO A 154 2.32 -0.08 16.56
N SER A 155 3.09 -1.15 16.34
CA SER A 155 2.73 -2.52 16.73
C SER A 155 2.78 -2.71 18.25
N LEU A 156 1.94 -3.64 18.74
CA LEU A 156 1.94 -4.10 20.12
C LEU A 156 2.98 -5.19 20.40
N GLU A 157 3.51 -5.79 19.35
CA GLU A 157 4.58 -6.77 19.39
C GLU A 157 5.84 -6.19 18.70
N ASP A 158 7.01 -6.80 18.90
CA ASP A 158 8.26 -6.30 18.33
C ASP A 158 8.16 -6.04 16.82
N ARG A 159 8.42 -4.78 16.47
CA ARG A 159 8.50 -4.16 15.14
C ARG A 159 7.94 -4.99 13.98
N LYS A 160 6.63 -4.87 13.75
CA LYS A 160 5.97 -5.41 12.55
C LYS A 160 5.81 -4.32 11.49
N SER A 161 5.95 -4.72 10.24
CA SER A 161 5.76 -3.87 9.07
C SER A 161 4.80 -4.50 8.10
N THR A 162 4.14 -3.67 7.27
CA THR A 162 3.40 -4.11 6.09
C THR A 162 4.07 -3.56 4.84
N ARG A 163 3.98 -4.29 3.74
CA ARG A 163 4.51 -3.88 2.44
C ARG A 163 3.41 -3.20 1.64
N LEU A 164 3.71 -2.03 1.12
CA LEU A 164 2.88 -1.30 0.18
C LEU A 164 3.56 -1.41 -1.18
N ASN A 165 3.19 -2.45 -1.94
CA ASN A 165 3.78 -2.73 -3.24
C ASN A 165 3.09 -1.87 -4.30
N SER A 166 3.85 -1.22 -5.16
CA SER A 166 3.33 -0.54 -6.34
C SER A 166 3.78 -1.25 -7.61
N SER A 167 2.88 -1.40 -8.56
CA SER A 167 3.14 -1.89 -9.90
C SER A 167 2.47 -0.97 -10.94
N HIS A 168 2.77 -1.15 -12.20
CA HIS A 168 2.26 -0.34 -13.32
C HIS A 168 1.72 -1.22 -14.45
#